data_b43798419b75f2f6f9d932f3a19847cb
#
_entry.id   b43798419b75f2f6f9d932f3a19847cb
#
_cell.length_a   1.000
_cell.length_b   1.000
_cell.length_c   1.000
_cell.angle_alpha   90.00
_cell.angle_beta   90.00
_cell.angle_gamma   90.00
#
_symmetry.space_group_name_H-M   'P 1'
#
loop_
_entity.id
_entity.type
_entity.pdbx_description
1 polymer ?
#
loop_
_entity_poly.entity_id
_entity_poly.type
_entity_poly.pdbx_seq_one_letter_code
_entity_poly.pdbx_strand_id
1 'polypeptide(L)'
;MADLLLGDVRSLKEKRSVVRPVVAELRRKYGVAAAEVGDADLHRRTQVGVAAVAADAGHVTEVLDACERLIAGRPEVQLLAVRRQLFRDTDDE
;
A
#
# COMPACT_ATOMS: atom_id res chain seq x y z
N MET A 1 0.41 -6.17 1.73
CA MET A 1 1.68 -5.54 1.32
C MET A 1 1.77 -5.50 -0.19
N ALA A 2 2.10 -4.37 -0.74
CA ALA A 2 2.23 -4.18 -2.18
C ALA A 2 3.69 -3.93 -2.56
N ASP A 3 4.19 -4.67 -3.54
CA ASP A 3 5.51 -4.46 -4.12
C ASP A 3 5.35 -3.58 -5.36
N LEU A 4 6.08 -2.47 -5.41
CA LEU A 4 5.96 -1.48 -6.46
C LEU A 4 7.29 -1.25 -7.18
N LEU A 5 7.21 -1.09 -8.49
CA LEU A 5 8.30 -0.58 -9.32
C LEU A 5 8.00 0.88 -9.65
N LEU A 6 8.93 1.76 -9.34
CA LEU A 6 8.80 3.17 -9.68
C LEU A 6 9.39 3.45 -11.06
N GLY A 7 8.92 4.53 -11.70
CA GLY A 7 9.41 4.94 -12.97
C GLY A 7 10.83 5.50 -12.92
N ASP A 8 11.09 6.60 -13.63
CA ASP A 8 12.43 7.17 -13.74
C ASP A 8 12.80 7.97 -12.48
N VAL A 9 13.13 7.24 -11.41
CA VAL A 9 13.51 7.81 -10.12
C VAL A 9 15.01 7.60 -9.92
N ARG A 10 15.75 8.69 -9.67
CA ARG A 10 17.22 8.70 -9.63
C ARG A 10 17.79 8.95 -8.25
N SER A 11 16.97 9.25 -7.26
CA SER A 11 17.43 9.54 -5.90
C SER A 11 16.36 9.13 -4.89
N LEU A 12 16.76 8.99 -3.62
CA LEU A 12 15.81 8.75 -2.54
C LEU A 12 14.86 9.94 -2.34
N LYS A 13 15.31 11.15 -2.63
CA LYS A 13 14.46 12.34 -2.58
C LYS A 13 13.32 12.26 -3.61
N GLU A 14 13.66 11.90 -4.85
CA GLU A 14 12.65 11.72 -5.89
C GLU A 14 11.70 10.57 -5.56
N LYS A 15 12.23 9.49 -5.01
CA LYS A 15 11.41 8.35 -4.55
C LYS A 15 10.38 8.80 -3.53
N ARG A 16 10.78 9.59 -2.54
CA ARG A 16 9.86 10.10 -1.53
C ARG A 16 8.77 10.97 -2.14
N SER A 17 9.09 11.75 -3.16
CA SER A 17 8.10 12.59 -3.82
C SER A 17 7.03 11.80 -4.56
N VAL A 18 7.31 10.53 -4.91
CA VAL A 18 6.34 9.60 -5.52
C VAL A 18 5.59 8.82 -4.45
N VAL A 19 6.29 8.26 -3.47
CA VAL A 19 5.72 7.33 -2.48
C VAL A 19 4.86 8.04 -1.44
N ARG A 20 5.31 9.18 -0.93
CA ARG A 20 4.58 9.90 0.13
C ARG A 20 3.15 10.31 -0.25
N PRO A 21 2.90 10.85 -1.46
CA PRO A 21 1.53 11.16 -1.87
C PRO A 21 0.63 9.93 -1.94
N VAL A 22 1.16 8.79 -2.38
CA VAL A 22 0.38 7.54 -2.44
C VAL A 22 -0.02 7.09 -1.05
N VAL A 23 0.94 7.05 -0.11
CA VAL A 23 0.68 6.68 1.29
C VAL A 23 -0.32 7.64 1.93
N ALA A 24 -0.12 8.95 1.75
CA ALA A 24 -1.00 9.96 2.31
C ALA A 24 -2.44 9.84 1.77
N GLU A 25 -2.59 9.57 0.49
CA GLU A 25 -3.92 9.42 -0.11
C GLU A 25 -4.63 8.16 0.38
N LEU A 26 -3.91 7.04 0.52
CA LEU A 26 -4.48 5.83 1.11
C LEU A 26 -5.04 6.09 2.50
N ARG A 27 -4.25 6.77 3.34
CA ARG A 27 -4.68 7.13 4.71
C ARG A 27 -5.91 8.04 4.70
N ARG A 28 -5.88 9.06 3.89
CA ARG A 28 -6.92 10.08 3.84
C ARG A 28 -8.22 9.52 3.26
N LYS A 29 -8.12 8.78 2.17
CA LYS A 29 -9.30 8.36 1.41
C LYS A 29 -9.98 7.15 2.04
N TYR A 30 -9.23 6.23 2.59
CA TYR A 30 -9.77 4.95 3.07
C TYR A 30 -9.65 4.75 4.57
N GLY A 31 -9.05 5.68 5.29
CA GLY A 31 -8.92 5.57 6.75
C GLY A 31 -8.08 4.38 7.20
N VAL A 32 -7.13 3.93 6.39
CA VAL A 32 -6.26 2.82 6.71
C VAL A 32 -4.94 3.30 7.32
N ALA A 33 -4.24 2.43 8.03
CA ALA A 33 -2.84 2.61 8.34
C ALA A 33 -2.04 2.24 7.08
N ALA A 34 -1.13 3.09 6.67
CA ALA A 34 -0.30 2.84 5.50
C ALA A 34 1.09 3.41 5.71
N ALA A 35 2.10 2.71 5.21
CA ALA A 35 3.49 3.14 5.31
C ALA A 35 4.35 2.42 4.28
N GLU A 36 5.48 3.02 3.92
CA GLU A 36 6.55 2.32 3.23
C GLU A 36 7.22 1.37 4.24
N VAL A 37 7.29 0.07 3.92
CA VAL A 37 7.74 -0.95 4.87
C VAL A 37 8.92 -1.78 4.39
N GLY A 38 9.40 -1.57 3.18
CA GLY A 38 10.54 -2.31 2.67
C GLY A 38 11.17 -1.64 1.47
N ASP A 39 12.39 -2.08 1.12
CA ASP A 39 13.18 -1.59 0.00
C ASP A 39 13.48 -0.09 0.10
N ALA A 40 13.61 0.43 1.33
CA ALA A 40 13.80 1.86 1.58
C ALA A 40 15.05 2.43 0.88
N ASP A 41 16.10 1.62 0.74
CA ASP A 41 17.37 2.03 0.14
C ASP A 41 17.40 1.91 -1.39
N LEU A 42 16.38 1.30 -1.99
CA LEU A 42 16.31 1.13 -3.45
C LEU A 42 15.55 2.30 -4.06
N HIS A 43 16.09 2.87 -5.15
CA HIS A 43 15.48 4.05 -5.79
C HIS A 43 14.19 3.71 -6.53
N ARG A 44 14.14 2.56 -7.20
CA ARG A 44 13.03 2.21 -8.09
C ARG A 44 12.14 1.09 -7.56
N ARG A 45 12.35 0.66 -6.32
CA ARG A 45 11.52 -0.38 -5.69
C ARG A 45 11.06 0.11 -4.34
N THR A 46 9.83 -0.22 -4.00
CA THR A 46 9.31 0.03 -2.66
C THR A 46 8.28 -1.03 -2.29
N GLN A 47 8.05 -1.17 -1.00
CA GLN A 47 6.95 -1.96 -0.48
C GLN A 47 6.09 -1.07 0.39
N VAL A 48 4.79 -1.07 0.12
CA VAL A 48 3.81 -0.31 0.90
C VAL A 48 2.95 -1.29 1.68
N GLY A 49 2.93 -1.15 3.00
CA GLY A 49 2.05 -1.90 3.88
C GLY A 49 0.78 -1.12 4.15
N VAL A 50 -0.35 -1.82 4.16
CA VAL A 50 -1.66 -1.25 4.46
C VAL A 50 -2.35 -2.17 5.46
N ALA A 51 -2.93 -1.59 6.51
CA ALA A 51 -3.72 -2.34 7.48
C ALA A 51 -5.08 -1.67 7.66
N ALA A 52 -6.13 -2.47 7.56
CA ALA A 52 -7.50 -2.02 7.75
C ALA A 52 -8.14 -2.81 8.89
N VAL A 53 -8.96 -2.13 9.68
CA VAL A 53 -9.72 -2.72 10.78
C VAL A 53 -11.18 -2.43 10.56
N ALA A 54 -12.02 -3.45 10.67
CA ALA A 54 -13.47 -3.31 10.59
C ALA A 54 -14.15 -4.43 11.36
N ALA A 55 -15.43 -4.25 11.63
CA ALA A 55 -16.22 -5.25 12.35
C ALA A 55 -16.49 -6.51 11.53
N ASP A 56 -16.43 -6.44 10.20
CA ASP A 56 -16.70 -7.57 9.34
C ASP A 56 -15.64 -7.73 8.24
N ALA A 57 -15.34 -8.98 7.92
CA ALA A 57 -14.28 -9.32 6.96
C ALA A 57 -14.59 -8.86 5.55
N GLY A 58 -15.86 -8.81 5.15
CA GLY A 58 -16.26 -8.33 3.83
C GLY A 58 -15.89 -6.88 3.63
N HIS A 59 -16.12 -6.05 4.65
CA HIS A 59 -15.76 -4.63 4.58
C HIS A 59 -14.24 -4.43 4.50
N VAL A 60 -13.47 -5.19 5.28
CA VAL A 60 -12.00 -5.15 5.20
C VAL A 60 -11.54 -5.47 3.77
N THR A 61 -12.11 -6.51 3.17
CA THR A 61 -11.78 -6.92 1.81
C THR A 61 -12.10 -5.82 0.80
N GLU A 62 -13.27 -5.19 0.92
CA GLU A 62 -13.66 -4.07 0.04
C GLU A 62 -12.70 -2.90 0.14
N VAL A 63 -12.29 -2.54 1.36
CA VAL A 63 -11.34 -1.45 1.59
C VAL A 63 -9.99 -1.77 0.97
N LEU A 64 -9.48 -2.98 1.18
CA LEU A 64 -8.19 -3.39 0.60
C LEU A 64 -8.24 -3.46 -0.93
N ASP A 65 -9.36 -3.90 -1.50
CA ASP A 65 -9.55 -3.88 -2.96
C ASP A 65 -9.49 -2.44 -3.49
N ALA A 66 -10.11 -1.50 -2.79
CA ALA A 66 -10.07 -0.10 -3.17
C ALA A 66 -8.66 0.48 -3.09
N CYS A 67 -7.90 0.14 -2.04
CA CYS A 67 -6.51 0.55 -1.89
C CYS A 67 -5.65 0.01 -3.04
N GLU A 68 -5.82 -1.25 -3.40
CA GLU A 68 -5.08 -1.86 -4.50
C GLU A 68 -5.40 -1.16 -5.83
N ARG A 69 -6.67 -0.86 -6.10
CA ARG A 69 -7.07 -0.12 -7.32
C ARG A 69 -6.46 1.27 -7.37
N LEU A 70 -6.40 1.96 -6.23
CA LEU A 70 -5.77 3.29 -6.17
C LEU A 70 -4.30 3.20 -6.56
N ILE A 71 -3.56 2.26 -5.98
CA ILE A 71 -2.14 2.08 -6.27
C ILE A 71 -1.95 1.69 -7.74
N ALA A 72 -2.71 0.71 -8.24
CA ALA A 72 -2.61 0.23 -9.61
C ALA A 72 -2.94 1.31 -10.64
N GLY A 73 -3.76 2.29 -10.26
CA GLY A 73 -4.14 3.40 -11.13
C GLY A 73 -3.13 4.54 -11.19
N ARG A 74 -2.07 4.50 -10.38
CA ARG A 74 -1.05 5.56 -10.37
C ARG A 74 -0.06 5.36 -11.52
N PRO A 75 0.07 6.34 -12.43
CA PRO A 75 0.97 6.18 -13.59
C PRO A 75 2.45 6.13 -13.23
N GLU A 76 2.85 6.72 -12.08
CA GLU A 76 4.25 6.75 -11.65
C GLU A 76 4.73 5.47 -11.00
N VAL A 77 3.84 4.52 -10.72
CA VAL A 77 4.21 3.24 -10.12
C VAL A 77 3.62 2.08 -10.91
N GLN A 78 4.29 0.94 -10.87
CA GLN A 78 3.78 -0.33 -11.39
C GLN A 78 3.61 -1.29 -10.24
N LEU A 79 2.40 -1.81 -10.05
CA LEU A 79 2.12 -2.80 -9.02
C LEU A 79 2.65 -4.15 -9.48
N LEU A 80 3.64 -4.69 -8.77
CA LEU A 80 4.29 -5.94 -9.13
C LEU A 80 3.64 -7.15 -8.47
N ALA A 81 3.29 -7.02 -7.18
CA ALA A 81 2.71 -8.10 -6.42
C ALA A 81 1.96 -7.56 -5.21
N VAL A 82 0.95 -8.30 -4.76
CA VAL A 82 0.20 -7.99 -3.54
C VAL A 82 0.09 -9.26 -2.70
N ARG A 83 0.34 -9.11 -1.41
CA ARG A 83 0.14 -10.18 -0.42
C ARG A 83 -0.81 -9.69 0.64
N ARG A 84 -1.78 -10.51 1.02
CA ARG A 84 -2.79 -10.17 2.02
C ARG A 84 -2.88 -11.24 3.09
N GLN A 85 -3.20 -10.80 4.31
CA GLN A 85 -3.55 -11.68 5.42
C GLN A 85 -4.80 -11.12 6.09
N LEU A 86 -5.67 -12.00 6.54
CA LEU A 86 -6.88 -11.66 7.26
C LEU A 86 -6.80 -12.26 8.67
N PHE A 87 -6.93 -11.42 9.69
CA PHE A 87 -6.95 -11.82 11.09
C PHE A 87 -8.34 -11.58 11.67
N ARG A 88 -8.86 -12.56 12.38
CA ARG A 88 -10.20 -12.49 13.02
C ARG A 88 -10.06 -12.85 14.48
N ASP A 89 -10.82 -12.15 15.34
CA ASP A 89 -10.87 -12.49 16.77
C ASP A 89 -11.33 -13.92 17.04
N THR A 90 -12.32 -14.35 16.26
CA THR A 90 -12.88 -15.70 16.41
C THR A 90 -11.90 -16.82 16.11
N ASP A 91 -10.81 -16.52 15.41
CA ASP A 91 -9.78 -17.51 15.08
C ASP A 91 -8.96 -17.91 16.28
N ASP A 92 -9.01 -17.12 17.37
CA ASP A 92 -8.25 -17.34 18.60
C ASP A 92 -8.97 -18.23 19.61
N GLU A 93 -10.20 -18.62 19.32
CA GLU A 93 -11.01 -19.49 20.17
C GLU A 93 -10.93 -20.97 19.75
#